data_1dc4cc6e8e3762098055b7414f57bee8
#
_entry.id   1dc4cc6e8e3762098055b7414f57bee8
#
_cell.length_a   1.000
_cell.length_b   1.000
_cell.length_c   1.000
_cell.angle_alpha   90.00
_cell.angle_beta   90.00
_cell.angle_gamma   90.00
#
_symmetry.space_group_name_H-M   'P 1'
#
loop_
_entity.id
_entity.type
_entity.pdbx_description
1 polymer ?
#
loop_
_entity_poly.entity_id
_entity_poly.type
_entity_poly.pdbx_seq_one_letter_code
_entity_poly.pdbx_strand_id
1 'polypeptide(L)'
;MNKTGAQSERATQTFSTNVILVDADHVDDVVLNLTANFERMLNRRLPKADLPRWLNCLALDGGLRPGNNTIQVIFLHKKENQTLKHFVPAHYANDLDGKAFTDSLGEFTLHSAAVPELSSSEEMFLHTLDELLKSATTERLMIVGDMDSEETAAAIKRCIAQAPQQKSITLFAMEPVAGRGFMQEILGYSLMNALGIKGSEFA
;
A
#
# COMPACT_ATOMS: atom_id res chain seq x y z
N MET A 1 20.64 26.82 -39.12
CA MET A 1 20.31 25.46 -38.75
C MET A 1 20.17 25.37 -37.22
N ASN A 2 18.96 25.63 -36.75
CA ASN A 2 18.64 25.57 -35.31
C ASN A 2 18.11 24.15 -35.00
N LYS A 3 18.86 23.40 -34.19
CA LYS A 3 18.34 22.19 -33.53
C LYS A 3 17.67 22.61 -32.24
N THR A 4 16.36 22.69 -32.26
CA THR A 4 15.52 22.82 -31.08
C THR A 4 15.50 21.44 -30.42
N GLY A 5 16.20 21.30 -29.28
CA GLY A 5 16.12 20.12 -28.43
C GLY A 5 14.75 20.13 -27.76
N ALA A 6 13.94 19.13 -28.06
CA ALA A 6 12.74 18.83 -27.31
C ALA A 6 13.15 18.33 -25.92
N GLN A 7 13.11 19.20 -24.94
CA GLN A 7 13.08 18.80 -23.54
C GLN A 7 11.70 18.19 -23.30
N SER A 8 11.66 16.87 -23.11
CA SER A 8 10.50 16.16 -22.57
C SER A 8 10.24 16.72 -21.18
N GLU A 9 9.23 17.57 -21.05
CA GLU A 9 8.67 17.93 -19.75
C GLU A 9 8.14 16.64 -19.11
N ARG A 10 8.92 16.08 -18.19
CA ARG A 10 8.36 15.12 -17.23
C ARG A 10 7.33 15.90 -16.43
N ALA A 11 6.06 15.62 -16.71
CA ALA A 11 4.97 16.08 -15.87
C ALA A 11 5.33 15.67 -14.43
N THR A 12 5.52 16.66 -13.57
CA THR A 12 5.79 16.42 -12.15
C THR A 12 4.54 15.76 -11.60
N GLN A 13 4.61 14.47 -11.33
CA GLN A 13 3.51 13.72 -10.75
C GLN A 13 3.23 14.31 -9.37
N THR A 14 2.08 14.96 -9.23
CA THR A 14 1.68 15.57 -7.97
C THR A 14 1.02 14.50 -7.11
N PHE A 15 1.66 14.12 -6.01
CA PHE A 15 1.08 13.19 -5.04
C PHE A 15 0.11 13.90 -4.10
N SER A 16 -0.86 13.16 -3.58
CA SER A 16 -1.78 13.64 -2.55
C SER A 16 -1.10 13.84 -1.19
N THR A 17 -1.77 14.60 -0.32
CA THR A 17 -1.31 14.83 1.07
C THR A 17 -1.19 13.52 1.84
N ASN A 18 -2.13 12.58 1.64
CA ASN A 18 -2.12 11.27 2.26
C ASN A 18 -1.95 10.21 1.17
N VAL A 19 -0.95 9.34 1.32
CA VAL A 19 -0.66 8.28 0.35
C VAL A 19 -0.54 6.94 1.05
N ILE A 20 -1.13 5.91 0.44
CA ILE A 20 -0.94 4.50 0.79
C ILE A 20 -0.15 3.87 -0.36
N LEU A 21 1.08 3.42 -0.08
CA LEU A 21 1.92 2.71 -1.03
C LEU A 21 1.88 1.22 -0.72
N VAL A 22 1.51 0.42 -1.71
CA VAL A 22 1.28 -1.02 -1.55
C VAL A 22 2.13 -1.83 -2.53
N ASP A 23 2.94 -2.75 -2.01
CA ASP A 23 3.44 -3.88 -2.77
C ASP A 23 2.29 -4.91 -2.91
N ALA A 24 1.63 -4.87 -4.06
CA ALA A 24 0.39 -5.60 -4.27
C ALA A 24 0.60 -7.11 -4.37
N ASP A 25 1.73 -7.56 -4.92
CA ASP A 25 2.05 -8.99 -4.99
C ASP A 25 2.33 -9.55 -3.60
N HIS A 26 3.13 -8.84 -2.79
CA HIS A 26 3.42 -9.24 -1.42
C HIS A 26 2.13 -9.34 -0.57
N VAL A 27 1.30 -8.31 -0.59
CA VAL A 27 0.07 -8.33 0.23
C VAL A 27 -0.92 -9.40 -0.22
N ASP A 28 -1.01 -9.69 -1.52
CA ASP A 28 -1.89 -10.74 -2.04
C ASP A 28 -1.44 -12.13 -1.55
N ASP A 29 -0.12 -12.38 -1.49
CA ASP A 29 0.46 -13.60 -0.89
C ASP A 29 0.22 -13.68 0.62
N VAL A 30 0.33 -12.56 1.34
CA VAL A 30 0.01 -12.50 2.78
C VAL A 30 -1.46 -12.87 3.03
N VAL A 31 -2.40 -12.32 2.22
CA VAL A 31 -3.83 -12.65 2.36
C VAL A 31 -4.11 -14.11 2.04
N LEU A 32 -3.45 -14.70 1.03
CA LEU A 32 -3.56 -16.14 0.74
C LEU A 32 -3.19 -16.96 1.98
N ASN A 33 -2.04 -16.68 2.58
CA ASN A 33 -1.54 -17.40 3.75
C ASN A 33 -2.44 -17.23 4.97
N LEU A 34 -2.89 -16.00 5.25
CA LEU A 34 -3.84 -15.72 6.32
C LEU A 34 -5.16 -16.45 6.12
N THR A 35 -5.73 -16.40 4.92
CA THR A 35 -6.98 -17.08 4.58
C THR A 35 -6.86 -18.58 4.85
N ALA A 36 -5.79 -19.23 4.34
CA ALA A 36 -5.58 -20.66 4.53
C ALA A 36 -5.45 -21.05 6.01
N ASN A 37 -4.78 -20.23 6.81
CA ASN A 37 -4.61 -20.47 8.24
C ASN A 37 -5.92 -20.29 9.00
N PHE A 38 -6.64 -19.19 8.77
CA PHE A 38 -7.90 -18.93 9.48
C PHE A 38 -9.04 -19.86 9.05
N GLU A 39 -9.14 -20.24 7.78
CA GLU A 39 -10.12 -21.28 7.36
C GLU A 39 -9.94 -22.59 8.13
N ARG A 40 -8.67 -22.97 8.34
CA ARG A 40 -8.36 -24.18 9.13
C ARG A 40 -8.70 -24.02 10.60
N MET A 41 -8.37 -22.86 11.20
CA MET A 41 -8.64 -22.60 12.62
C MET A 41 -10.15 -22.47 12.91
N LEU A 42 -10.87 -21.78 12.03
CA LEU A 42 -12.30 -21.48 12.20
C LEU A 42 -13.21 -22.57 11.62
N ASN A 43 -12.64 -23.56 10.93
CA ASN A 43 -13.35 -24.62 10.24
C ASN A 43 -14.48 -24.10 9.33
N ARG A 44 -14.23 -22.99 8.63
CA ARG A 44 -15.15 -22.40 7.66
C ARG A 44 -14.40 -21.72 6.52
N ARG A 45 -15.08 -21.55 5.37
CA ARG A 45 -14.55 -20.76 4.26
C ARG A 45 -14.64 -19.27 4.55
N LEU A 46 -13.61 -18.56 4.15
CA LEU A 46 -13.56 -17.09 4.21
C LEU A 46 -13.88 -16.47 2.85
N PRO A 47 -14.53 -15.32 2.82
CA PRO A 47 -14.66 -14.53 1.59
C PRO A 47 -13.28 -13.98 1.17
N LYS A 48 -13.20 -13.47 -0.05
CA LYS A 48 -12.07 -12.60 -0.43
C LYS A 48 -12.07 -11.35 0.43
N ALA A 49 -10.89 -10.80 0.67
CA ALA A 49 -10.75 -9.58 1.45
C ALA A 49 -11.45 -8.39 0.74
N ASP A 50 -12.23 -7.64 1.48
CA ASP A 50 -12.88 -6.41 1.03
C ASP A 50 -11.83 -5.30 0.91
N LEU A 51 -11.46 -4.92 -0.32
CA LEU A 51 -10.40 -3.97 -0.59
C LEU A 51 -10.70 -2.57 -0.04
N PRO A 52 -11.86 -1.94 -0.29
CA PRO A 52 -12.22 -0.66 0.30
C PRO A 52 -12.14 -0.67 1.82
N ARG A 53 -12.64 -1.71 2.44
CA ARG A 53 -12.61 -1.88 3.90
C ARG A 53 -11.19 -2.00 4.44
N TRP A 54 -10.31 -2.74 3.75
CA TRP A 54 -8.91 -2.84 4.12
C TRP A 54 -8.21 -1.48 4.03
N LEU A 55 -8.40 -0.74 2.94
CA LEU A 55 -7.82 0.59 2.75
C LEU A 55 -8.29 1.60 3.80
N ASN A 56 -9.57 1.53 4.19
CA ASN A 56 -10.11 2.32 5.28
C ASN A 56 -9.39 2.00 6.61
N CYS A 57 -9.19 0.71 6.94
CA CYS A 57 -8.44 0.31 8.13
C CYS A 57 -7.01 0.86 8.11
N LEU A 58 -6.29 0.71 6.99
CA LEU A 58 -4.93 1.26 6.86
C LEU A 58 -4.91 2.77 7.10
N ALA A 59 -5.87 3.49 6.55
CA ALA A 59 -5.96 4.94 6.71
C ALA A 59 -6.23 5.35 8.17
N LEU A 60 -7.12 4.64 8.87
CA LEU A 60 -7.40 4.84 10.30
C LEU A 60 -6.17 4.55 11.17
N ASP A 61 -5.52 3.40 10.96
CA ASP A 61 -4.32 2.97 11.67
C ASP A 61 -3.15 3.92 11.36
N GLY A 62 -3.07 4.44 10.12
CA GLY A 62 -2.15 5.49 9.71
C GLY A 62 -2.45 6.87 10.33
N GLY A 63 -3.46 6.98 11.19
CA GLY A 63 -3.76 8.18 11.98
C GLY A 63 -4.73 9.17 11.32
N LEU A 64 -5.37 8.81 10.19
CA LEU A 64 -6.45 9.63 9.64
C LEU A 64 -7.69 9.59 10.53
N ARG A 65 -8.49 10.63 10.46
CA ARG A 65 -9.76 10.75 11.18
C ARG A 65 -10.85 11.13 10.18
N PRO A 66 -12.14 10.82 10.49
CA PRO A 66 -13.25 11.19 9.64
C PRO A 66 -13.20 12.66 9.22
N GLY A 67 -13.41 12.92 7.93
CA GLY A 67 -13.33 14.25 7.35
C GLY A 67 -13.16 14.21 5.83
N ASN A 68 -12.91 15.37 5.25
CA ASN A 68 -12.70 15.52 3.79
C ASN A 68 -11.22 15.29 3.43
N ASN A 69 -10.68 14.13 3.77
CA ASN A 69 -9.32 13.78 3.36
C ASN A 69 -9.29 13.35 1.89
N THR A 70 -8.16 13.61 1.23
CA THR A 70 -7.82 13.00 -0.05
C THR A 70 -6.74 11.96 0.19
N ILE A 71 -7.00 10.73 -0.20
CA ILE A 71 -6.10 9.58 0.01
C ILE A 71 -5.79 8.97 -1.35
N GLN A 72 -4.55 9.01 -1.75
CA GLN A 72 -4.07 8.35 -2.95
C GLN A 72 -3.54 6.96 -2.60
N VAL A 73 -4.02 5.94 -3.28
CA VAL A 73 -3.54 4.57 -3.14
C VAL A 73 -2.75 4.19 -4.38
N ILE A 74 -1.54 3.70 -4.20
CA ILE A 74 -0.65 3.27 -5.29
C ILE A 74 -0.35 1.78 -5.10
N PHE A 75 -0.84 0.96 -6.03
CA PHE A 75 -0.54 -0.46 -6.10
C PHE A 75 0.59 -0.69 -7.09
N LEU A 76 1.71 -1.25 -6.63
CA LEU A 76 2.79 -1.70 -7.48
C LEU A 76 2.69 -3.23 -7.64
N HIS A 77 2.70 -3.73 -8.86
CA HIS A 77 2.52 -5.14 -9.16
C HIS A 77 3.37 -5.60 -10.32
N LYS A 78 3.69 -6.89 -10.37
CA LYS A 78 4.37 -7.49 -11.51
C LYS A 78 3.49 -7.43 -12.75
N LYS A 79 4.10 -7.24 -13.91
CA LYS A 79 3.39 -7.10 -15.20
C LYS A 79 2.52 -8.31 -15.54
N GLU A 80 2.96 -9.50 -15.17
CA GLU A 80 2.22 -10.74 -15.38
C GLU A 80 1.00 -10.89 -14.46
N ASN A 81 0.97 -10.19 -13.33
CA ASN A 81 -0.16 -10.19 -12.40
C ASN A 81 -1.14 -9.09 -12.78
N GLN A 82 -2.34 -9.48 -13.24
CA GLN A 82 -3.39 -8.57 -13.67
C GLN A 82 -4.44 -8.31 -12.59
N THR A 83 -4.35 -9.03 -11.47
CA THR A 83 -5.36 -8.99 -10.40
C THR A 83 -4.74 -9.21 -9.03
N LEU A 84 -5.34 -8.57 -8.01
CA LEU A 84 -5.26 -8.99 -6.61
C LEU A 84 -6.18 -10.21 -6.42
N LYS A 85 -5.62 -11.43 -6.45
CA LYS A 85 -6.40 -12.68 -6.51
C LYS A 85 -7.28 -12.90 -5.28
N HIS A 86 -6.83 -12.39 -4.12
CA HIS A 86 -7.47 -12.62 -2.83
C HIS A 86 -8.27 -11.43 -2.30
N PHE A 87 -8.42 -10.38 -3.10
CA PHE A 87 -9.24 -9.20 -2.82
C PHE A 87 -10.43 -9.06 -3.76
N VAL A 88 -11.38 -8.22 -3.38
CA VAL A 88 -12.50 -7.77 -4.20
C VAL A 88 -12.75 -6.27 -3.93
N PRO A 89 -12.84 -5.41 -4.96
CA PRO A 89 -12.57 -5.67 -6.40
C PRO A 89 -11.11 -6.05 -6.66
N ALA A 90 -10.81 -6.63 -7.83
CA ALA A 90 -9.56 -7.36 -8.06
C ALA A 90 -8.72 -6.87 -9.25
N HIS A 91 -9.34 -6.53 -10.37
CA HIS A 91 -8.61 -6.24 -11.61
C HIS A 91 -7.97 -4.86 -11.58
N TYR A 92 -6.64 -4.79 -11.75
CA TYR A 92 -5.92 -3.52 -11.73
C TYR A 92 -6.46 -2.55 -12.78
N ALA A 93 -6.50 -2.94 -14.04
CA ALA A 93 -6.90 -2.04 -15.12
C ALA A 93 -8.41 -1.72 -15.14
N ASN A 94 -9.26 -2.67 -14.76
CA ASN A 94 -10.71 -2.50 -14.92
C ASN A 94 -11.38 -1.94 -13.66
N ASP A 95 -10.92 -2.38 -12.49
CA ASP A 95 -11.62 -2.13 -11.24
C ASP A 95 -10.89 -1.13 -10.33
N LEU A 96 -9.57 -0.96 -10.50
CA LEU A 96 -8.74 -0.18 -9.57
C LEU A 96 -8.15 1.06 -10.22
N ASP A 97 -7.41 0.92 -11.30
CA ASP A 97 -6.67 2.05 -11.87
C ASP A 97 -7.61 3.17 -12.36
N GLY A 98 -7.34 4.39 -11.90
CA GLY A 98 -8.16 5.56 -12.19
C GLY A 98 -9.55 5.54 -11.55
N LYS A 99 -9.83 4.64 -10.60
CA LYS A 99 -11.09 4.61 -9.86
C LYS A 99 -10.98 5.36 -8.55
N ALA A 100 -12.14 5.72 -8.00
CA ALA A 100 -12.24 6.36 -6.70
C ALA A 100 -13.48 5.84 -5.94
N PHE A 101 -13.39 5.88 -4.62
CA PHE A 101 -14.55 5.69 -3.75
C PHE A 101 -14.46 6.67 -2.58
N THR A 102 -15.59 6.92 -1.94
CA THR A 102 -15.69 7.83 -0.80
C THR A 102 -16.31 7.12 0.39
N ASP A 103 -15.76 7.36 1.57
CA ASP A 103 -16.33 6.91 2.83
C ASP A 103 -16.29 8.02 3.90
N SER A 104 -16.41 7.65 5.18
CA SER A 104 -16.38 8.61 6.29
C SER A 104 -15.02 9.30 6.48
N LEU A 105 -13.93 8.73 5.99
CA LEU A 105 -12.59 9.31 6.06
C LEU A 105 -12.35 10.35 4.96
N GLY A 106 -12.98 10.19 3.80
CA GLY A 106 -12.79 11.05 2.64
C GLY A 106 -12.82 10.29 1.32
N GLU A 107 -12.14 10.82 0.31
CA GLU A 107 -12.03 10.25 -1.02
C GLU A 107 -10.73 9.47 -1.19
N PHE A 108 -10.85 8.21 -1.61
CA PHE A 108 -9.75 7.35 -2.00
C PHE A 108 -9.67 7.29 -3.52
N THR A 109 -8.52 7.67 -4.07
CA THR A 109 -8.21 7.53 -5.50
C THR A 109 -7.22 6.38 -5.68
N LEU A 110 -7.54 5.46 -6.58
CA LEU A 110 -6.78 4.23 -6.78
C LEU A 110 -5.94 4.33 -8.05
N HIS A 111 -4.68 3.97 -7.95
CA HIS A 111 -3.73 3.90 -9.06
C HIS A 111 -3.00 2.56 -9.02
N SER A 112 -2.75 1.98 -10.17
CA SER A 112 -1.91 0.79 -10.28
C SER A 112 -0.80 1.01 -11.29
N ALA A 113 0.37 0.46 -11.00
CA ALA A 113 1.51 0.54 -11.89
C ALA A 113 2.22 -0.82 -11.95
N ALA A 114 2.34 -1.33 -13.18
CA ALA A 114 3.08 -2.54 -13.43
C ALA A 114 4.59 -2.28 -13.44
N VAL A 115 5.35 -3.17 -12.80
CA VAL A 115 6.82 -3.11 -12.80
C VAL A 115 7.33 -3.25 -14.24
N PRO A 116 8.21 -2.34 -14.72
CA PRO A 116 8.82 -2.45 -16.02
C PRO A 116 9.68 -3.71 -16.16
N GLU A 117 9.79 -4.26 -17.38
CA GLU A 117 10.52 -5.50 -17.66
C GLU A 117 12.01 -5.50 -17.23
N LEU A 118 12.63 -4.32 -17.19
CA LEU A 118 14.04 -4.15 -16.85
C LEU A 118 14.28 -3.78 -15.38
N SER A 119 13.24 -3.75 -14.56
CA SER A 119 13.32 -3.42 -13.13
C SER A 119 12.80 -4.57 -12.28
N SER A 120 13.30 -4.68 -11.05
CA SER A 120 12.70 -5.56 -10.05
C SER A 120 11.53 -4.88 -9.34
N SER A 121 10.64 -5.67 -8.72
CA SER A 121 9.55 -5.13 -7.88
C SER A 121 10.10 -4.31 -6.73
N GLU A 122 11.18 -4.77 -6.11
CA GLU A 122 11.87 -4.06 -5.02
C GLU A 122 12.41 -2.71 -5.49
N GLU A 123 13.14 -2.67 -6.62
CA GLU A 123 13.68 -1.41 -7.16
C GLU A 123 12.57 -0.39 -7.44
N MET A 124 11.47 -0.81 -8.07
CA MET A 124 10.35 0.08 -8.34
C MET A 124 9.69 0.55 -7.04
N PHE A 125 9.52 -0.33 -6.06
CA PHE A 125 8.95 0.02 -4.77
C PHE A 125 9.80 1.04 -4.04
N LEU A 126 11.11 0.81 -3.94
CA LEU A 126 12.06 1.72 -3.28
C LEU A 126 12.17 3.06 -4.01
N HIS A 127 12.14 3.05 -5.34
CA HIS A 127 12.13 4.29 -6.13
C HIS A 127 10.87 5.12 -5.87
N THR A 128 9.69 4.48 -5.92
CA THR A 128 8.42 5.17 -5.65
C THR A 128 8.35 5.68 -4.21
N LEU A 129 8.84 4.88 -3.25
CA LEU A 129 8.96 5.29 -1.85
C LEU A 129 9.84 6.54 -1.70
N ASP A 130 11.01 6.56 -2.34
CA ASP A 130 11.93 7.70 -2.30
C ASP A 130 11.29 8.98 -2.89
N GLU A 131 10.57 8.86 -4.02
CA GLU A 131 9.83 9.99 -4.59
C GLU A 131 8.74 10.53 -3.65
N LEU A 132 7.98 9.65 -3.00
CA LEU A 132 6.96 10.04 -2.02
C LEU A 132 7.57 10.70 -0.79
N LEU A 133 8.70 10.19 -0.30
CA LEU A 133 9.41 10.79 0.82
C LEU A 133 9.97 12.18 0.50
N LYS A 134 10.36 12.43 -0.75
CA LYS A 134 10.84 13.73 -1.23
C LYS A 134 9.73 14.70 -1.65
N SER A 135 8.52 14.20 -1.88
CA SER A 135 7.38 15.01 -2.31
C SER A 135 7.03 16.07 -1.26
N ALA A 136 6.95 17.34 -1.68
CA ALA A 136 6.56 18.42 -0.79
C ALA A 136 5.06 18.41 -0.41
N THR A 137 4.22 17.77 -1.23
CA THR A 137 2.77 17.69 -1.02
C THR A 137 2.37 16.54 -0.09
N THR A 138 3.15 15.47 -0.05
CA THR A 138 2.85 14.30 0.78
C THR A 138 3.26 14.57 2.23
N GLU A 139 2.29 14.61 3.13
CA GLU A 139 2.51 14.82 4.57
C GLU A 139 2.40 13.50 5.35
N ARG A 140 1.53 12.59 4.88
CA ARG A 140 1.29 11.29 5.51
C ARG A 140 1.52 10.16 4.52
N LEU A 141 2.32 9.19 4.92
CA LEU A 141 2.66 8.03 4.11
C LEU A 141 2.43 6.74 4.90
N MET A 142 1.59 5.89 4.36
CA MET A 142 1.29 4.54 4.87
C MET A 142 1.94 3.54 3.92
N ILE A 143 2.81 2.68 4.45
CA ILE A 143 3.68 1.81 3.66
C ILE A 143 3.33 0.35 3.94
N VAL A 144 2.91 -0.38 2.90
CA VAL A 144 2.71 -1.84 2.90
C VAL A 144 3.69 -2.44 1.91
N GLY A 145 4.89 -2.75 2.37
CA GLY A 145 5.97 -3.35 1.59
C GLY A 145 6.35 -4.72 2.11
N ASP A 146 7.20 -5.44 1.38
CA ASP A 146 7.73 -6.73 1.81
C ASP A 146 8.70 -6.55 2.98
N MET A 147 8.16 -6.69 4.18
CA MET A 147 8.93 -6.63 5.44
C MET A 147 9.41 -8.01 5.90
N ASP A 148 9.03 -9.09 5.21
CA ASP A 148 9.46 -10.47 5.51
C ASP A 148 10.85 -10.75 4.90
N SER A 149 11.21 -10.04 3.81
CA SER A 149 12.56 -10.01 3.27
C SER A 149 13.46 -9.09 4.09
N GLU A 150 14.50 -9.63 4.73
CA GLU A 150 15.47 -8.83 5.52
C GLU A 150 16.13 -7.72 4.68
N GLU A 151 16.45 -8.01 3.42
CA GLU A 151 17.10 -7.07 2.51
C GLU A 151 16.16 -5.91 2.16
N THR A 152 14.93 -6.21 1.74
CA THR A 152 13.90 -5.22 1.40
C THR A 152 13.52 -4.40 2.63
N ALA A 153 13.31 -5.04 3.78
CA ALA A 153 13.01 -4.36 5.04
C ALA A 153 14.13 -3.38 5.45
N ALA A 154 15.40 -3.79 5.31
CA ALA A 154 16.53 -2.91 5.58
C ALA A 154 16.59 -1.73 4.60
N ALA A 155 16.29 -1.96 3.32
CA ALA A 155 16.26 -0.90 2.31
C ALA A 155 15.12 0.11 2.56
N ILE A 156 13.90 -0.36 2.87
CA ILE A 156 12.77 0.51 3.24
C ILE A 156 13.13 1.37 4.46
N LYS A 157 13.69 0.76 5.52
CA LYS A 157 14.11 1.50 6.73
C LYS A 157 15.19 2.54 6.43
N ARG A 158 16.13 2.25 5.52
CA ARG A 158 17.15 3.25 5.09
C ARG A 158 16.49 4.42 4.36
N CYS A 159 15.54 4.19 3.46
CA CYS A 159 14.80 5.26 2.81
C CYS A 159 14.06 6.13 3.83
N ILE A 160 13.35 5.53 4.76
CA ILE A 160 12.61 6.26 5.81
C ILE A 160 13.55 7.09 6.70
N ALA A 161 14.72 6.56 7.04
CA ALA A 161 15.70 7.29 7.86
C ALA A 161 16.22 8.57 7.21
N GLN A 162 16.11 8.71 5.90
CA GLN A 162 16.48 9.89 5.13
C GLN A 162 15.30 10.86 4.91
N ALA A 163 14.10 10.49 5.35
CA ALA A 163 12.91 11.30 5.16
C ALA A 163 12.97 12.60 6.00
N PRO A 164 12.36 13.71 5.51
CA PRO A 164 12.16 14.89 6.32
C PRO A 164 11.35 14.56 7.59
N GLN A 165 11.79 15.08 8.74
CA GLN A 165 11.17 14.80 10.05
C GLN A 165 9.70 15.23 10.18
N GLN A 166 9.20 16.02 9.25
CA GLN A 166 7.83 16.55 9.24
C GLN A 166 6.78 15.58 8.68
N LYS A 167 7.23 14.46 8.07
CA LYS A 167 6.30 13.46 7.51
C LYS A 167 5.81 12.49 8.57
N SER A 168 4.50 12.23 8.56
CA SER A 168 3.90 11.15 9.34
C SER A 168 4.01 9.85 8.54
N ILE A 169 4.85 8.93 9.01
CA ILE A 169 5.09 7.65 8.33
C ILE A 169 4.58 6.52 9.20
N THR A 170 3.74 5.65 8.63
CA THR A 170 3.27 4.41 9.27
C THR A 170 3.69 3.23 8.39
N LEU A 171 4.42 2.30 8.99
CA LEU A 171 4.86 1.07 8.35
C LEU A 171 4.02 -0.10 8.84
N PHE A 172 3.40 -0.80 7.90
CA PHE A 172 2.60 -1.99 8.15
C PHE A 172 3.44 -3.25 7.92
N ALA A 173 3.51 -4.13 8.92
CA ALA A 173 4.23 -5.39 8.84
C ALA A 173 3.47 -6.50 9.58
N MET A 174 3.72 -7.76 9.23
CA MET A 174 3.08 -8.90 9.91
C MET A 174 3.66 -9.11 11.31
N GLU A 175 4.91 -8.75 11.53
CA GLU A 175 5.61 -8.88 12.81
C GLU A 175 6.18 -7.51 13.26
N PRO A 176 6.47 -7.34 14.57
CA PRO A 176 7.10 -6.14 15.07
C PRO A 176 8.45 -5.86 14.41
N VAL A 177 8.64 -4.65 13.92
CA VAL A 177 9.86 -4.19 13.23
C VAL A 177 10.56 -3.13 14.06
N ALA A 178 11.79 -3.38 14.44
CA ALA A 178 12.62 -2.37 15.11
C ALA A 178 13.08 -1.29 14.12
N GLY A 179 12.98 -0.01 14.52
CA GLY A 179 13.40 1.12 13.70
C GLY A 179 13.08 2.47 14.32
N ARG A 180 13.38 3.53 13.57
CA ARG A 180 13.09 4.93 13.95
C ARG A 180 12.55 5.69 12.75
N GLY A 181 11.80 6.77 13.00
CA GLY A 181 11.28 7.63 11.95
C GLY A 181 9.92 7.19 11.40
N PHE A 182 9.31 6.16 11.96
CA PHE A 182 7.98 5.68 11.61
C PHE A 182 7.23 5.17 12.83
N MET A 183 5.91 5.19 12.75
CA MET A 183 5.02 4.38 13.58
C MET A 183 4.86 3.02 12.92
N GLN A 184 4.62 1.99 13.71
CA GLN A 184 4.36 0.65 13.18
C GLN A 184 2.97 0.19 13.57
N GLU A 185 2.31 -0.48 12.61
CA GLU A 185 1.04 -1.17 12.80
C GLU A 185 1.14 -2.62 12.30
N ILE A 186 0.40 -3.53 12.93
CA ILE A 186 0.36 -4.93 12.54
C ILE A 186 -0.62 -5.12 11.39
N LEU A 187 -0.09 -5.43 10.21
CA LEU A 187 -0.85 -5.63 8.97
C LEU A 187 -1.97 -6.67 9.11
N GLY A 188 -1.72 -7.72 9.86
CA GLY A 188 -2.67 -8.81 10.08
C GLY A 188 -4.03 -8.37 10.61
N TYR A 189 -4.10 -7.38 11.49
CA TYR A 189 -5.38 -6.91 12.05
C TYR A 189 -6.29 -6.26 11.00
N SER A 190 -5.73 -5.41 10.14
CA SER A 190 -6.49 -4.79 9.05
C SER A 190 -6.99 -5.82 8.04
N LEU A 191 -6.17 -6.84 7.73
CA LEU A 191 -6.53 -7.93 6.83
C LEU A 191 -7.61 -8.85 7.44
N MET A 192 -7.54 -9.18 8.73
CA MET A 192 -8.60 -9.93 9.41
C MET A 192 -9.94 -9.20 9.31
N ASN A 193 -9.94 -7.89 9.51
CA ASN A 193 -11.13 -7.07 9.36
C ASN A 193 -11.69 -7.15 7.93
N ALA A 194 -10.83 -7.03 6.92
CA ALA A 194 -11.21 -7.13 5.50
C ALA A 194 -11.75 -8.51 5.11
N LEU A 195 -11.25 -9.59 5.75
CA LEU A 195 -11.74 -10.97 5.59
C LEU A 195 -13.03 -11.26 6.38
N GLY A 196 -13.53 -10.27 7.13
CA GLY A 196 -14.75 -10.45 7.93
C GLY A 196 -14.57 -11.35 9.14
N ILE A 197 -13.35 -11.49 9.64
CA ILE A 197 -13.03 -12.26 10.83
C ILE A 197 -13.29 -11.40 12.07
N LYS A 198 -14.03 -11.93 13.03
CA LYS A 198 -14.38 -11.26 14.28
C LYS A 198 -13.57 -11.81 15.44
N GLY A 199 -13.13 -10.95 16.34
CA GLY A 199 -12.41 -11.38 17.55
C GLY A 199 -13.19 -12.39 18.41
N SER A 200 -14.53 -12.33 18.40
CA SER A 200 -15.40 -13.29 19.09
C SER A 200 -15.34 -14.71 18.53
N GLU A 201 -14.75 -14.94 17.36
CA GLU A 201 -14.59 -16.28 16.77
C GLU A 201 -13.43 -17.07 17.39
N PHE A 202 -12.62 -16.40 18.24
CA PHE A 202 -11.48 -17.01 18.94
C PHE A 202 -11.73 -17.20 20.45
N ALA A 203 -12.96 -16.94 20.91
CA ALA A 203 -13.34 -17.03 22.32
C ALA A 203 -13.86 -18.43 22.68
#